data_4ff1952bf99da8c4da0e57d0fe9c6d9c
#
_entry.id   4ff1952bf99da8c4da0e57d0fe9c6d9c
#
_cell.length_a   1.000
_cell.length_b   1.000
_cell.length_c   1.000
_cell.angle_alpha   90.00
_cell.angle_beta   90.00
_cell.angle_gamma   90.00
#
_symmetry.space_group_name_H-M   'P 1'
#
loop_
_entity.id
_entity.type
_entity.pdbx_description
1 polymer ?
#
loop_
_entity_poly.entity_id
_entity_poly.type
_entity_poly.pdbx_seq_one_letter_code
_entity_poly.pdbx_strand_id
1 'polypeptide(L)'
;GQALPGGAFADIDAAIGRPAAGAGSDGPDRLAAALQEGRSVTVLVSVDLLRSPEARATLQQLNNLLHVLRLLGKGPAMQFLFDRANQMGAWDMGGLPAALPGLRPVADDAARATLARNWGAEIPSEPGAGLDAMLELCVGGRMGALYIVGTDPLVAYPDRDFATRALGAADLLIVQDAFLTDTAGMAEVVLPAAGYGEESGTFTNNEGRIQNVRKFREPVFEARGNLAIVDFVAALRNQALRPSTQAEIFDEIARLVPAYQGLTQDGLGADGAFTKAVPTLPAGMLPAPPPVPTAADRLMLITGDCLFHNGYLSERSDILNTVANDPYVAMSAQDTAELGLSDGDQVIVRSGQGELTAQLKVDRRFPKGLVFVPENYRALRLNSLLRRGEYPCAVEVQKAHATPEVDRPGRIWRGV
;
A
#
# COMPACT_ATOMS: atom_id res chain seq x y z
N GLY A 1 -20.99 -4.25 37.45
CA GLY A 1 -21.38 -3.06 36.74
C GLY A 1 -20.53 -1.90 37.16
N GLN A 2 -19.42 -1.63 36.46
CA GLN A 2 -18.74 -0.35 36.60
C GLN A 2 -19.53 0.67 35.76
N ALA A 3 -19.97 1.74 36.41
CA ALA A 3 -20.57 2.88 35.73
C ALA A 3 -19.55 3.47 34.75
N LEU A 4 -19.94 3.64 33.50
CA LEU A 4 -19.12 4.35 32.52
C LEU A 4 -18.88 5.78 33.02
N PRO A 5 -17.66 6.31 32.90
CA PRO A 5 -17.40 7.72 33.19
C PRO A 5 -18.38 8.59 32.39
N GLY A 6 -18.94 9.62 33.02
CA GLY A 6 -19.98 10.50 32.40
C GLY A 6 -19.57 11.27 31.15
N GLY A 7 -18.47 10.94 30.52
CA GLY A 7 -17.99 11.45 29.25
C GLY A 7 -17.92 10.45 28.11
N ALA A 8 -18.27 9.15 28.32
CA ALA A 8 -18.09 8.12 27.31
C ALA A 8 -18.84 8.38 25.99
N PHE A 9 -19.93 9.13 26.03
CA PHE A 9 -20.67 9.53 24.82
C PHE A 9 -20.10 10.77 24.14
N ALA A 10 -19.56 11.71 24.93
CA ALA A 10 -18.79 12.83 24.36
C ALA A 10 -17.52 12.32 23.66
N ASP A 11 -16.96 11.22 24.14
CA ASP A 11 -15.81 10.56 23.51
C ASP A 11 -16.16 9.85 22.21
N ILE A 12 -17.38 9.31 22.07
CA ILE A 12 -17.87 8.76 20.79
C ILE A 12 -18.07 9.87 19.78
N ASP A 13 -18.68 10.99 20.16
CA ASP A 13 -18.84 12.17 19.32
C ASP A 13 -17.47 12.74 18.88
N ALA A 14 -16.50 12.75 19.80
CA ALA A 14 -15.13 13.18 19.51
C ALA A 14 -14.39 12.17 18.63
N ALA A 15 -14.63 10.86 18.80
CA ALA A 15 -14.00 9.79 18.04
C ALA A 15 -14.56 9.66 16.60
N ILE A 16 -15.83 10.02 16.40
CA ILE A 16 -16.46 9.97 15.06
C ILE A 16 -16.15 11.25 14.26
N GLY A 17 -15.65 12.30 14.91
CA GLY A 17 -15.40 13.60 14.30
C GLY A 17 -16.71 14.32 13.93
N ARG A 18 -16.97 15.50 14.46
CA ARG A 18 -18.11 16.31 13.97
C ARG A 18 -17.85 16.66 12.52
N PRO A 19 -18.81 16.38 11.60
CA PRO A 19 -18.69 16.91 10.25
C PRO A 19 -18.59 18.44 10.33
N ALA A 20 -17.76 19.02 9.45
CA ALA A 20 -17.67 20.46 9.31
C ALA A 20 -19.08 21.05 9.20
N ALA A 21 -19.31 22.17 9.88
CA ALA A 21 -20.60 22.84 9.96
C ALA A 21 -21.21 23.01 8.55
N GLY A 22 -22.29 22.28 8.26
CA GLY A 22 -22.96 22.29 6.95
C GLY A 22 -23.52 20.93 6.50
N ALA A 23 -23.06 19.80 7.06
CA ALA A 23 -23.74 18.52 6.88
C ALA A 23 -24.89 18.45 7.90
N GLY A 24 -26.10 18.16 7.45
CA GLY A 24 -27.29 18.12 8.30
C GLY A 24 -27.05 17.33 9.60
N SER A 25 -27.57 17.84 10.70
CA SER A 25 -27.34 17.38 12.08
C SER A 25 -27.68 15.92 12.38
N ASP A 26 -28.32 15.20 11.46
CA ASP A 26 -28.85 13.85 11.68
C ASP A 26 -27.82 12.70 11.53
N GLY A 27 -26.71 12.92 10.83
CA GLY A 27 -25.77 11.85 10.47
C GLY A 27 -25.01 11.27 11.66
N PRO A 28 -24.31 12.07 12.46
CA PRO A 28 -23.56 11.60 13.63
C PRO A 28 -24.45 10.98 14.70
N ASP A 29 -25.62 11.58 14.98
CA ASP A 29 -26.56 11.09 15.98
C ASP A 29 -27.14 9.74 15.57
N ARG A 30 -27.48 9.56 14.29
CA ARG A 30 -27.94 8.28 13.75
C ARG A 30 -26.87 7.19 13.82
N LEU A 31 -25.62 7.55 13.52
CA LEU A 31 -24.51 6.62 13.65
C LEU A 31 -24.28 6.21 15.11
N ALA A 32 -24.27 7.17 16.04
CA ALA A 32 -24.15 6.90 17.47
C ALA A 32 -25.26 5.99 17.97
N ALA A 33 -26.51 6.25 17.60
CA ALA A 33 -27.65 5.40 17.94
C ALA A 33 -27.48 3.96 17.37
N ALA A 34 -27.11 3.82 16.09
CA ALA A 34 -26.87 2.51 15.47
C ALA A 34 -25.76 1.72 16.16
N LEU A 35 -24.67 2.39 16.55
CA LEU A 35 -23.57 1.78 17.30
C LEU A 35 -24.01 1.34 18.71
N GLN A 36 -24.90 2.08 19.35
CA GLN A 36 -25.47 1.74 20.65
C GLN A 36 -26.43 0.54 20.58
N GLU A 37 -27.27 0.50 19.57
CA GLU A 37 -28.28 -0.56 19.36
C GLU A 37 -27.66 -1.87 18.85
N GLY A 38 -26.60 -1.79 18.07
CA GLY A 38 -25.90 -2.94 17.49
C GLY A 38 -25.40 -3.92 18.56
N ARG A 39 -25.55 -5.22 18.34
CA ARG A 39 -25.02 -6.29 19.20
C ARG A 39 -23.53 -6.52 18.99
N SER A 40 -23.08 -6.42 17.74
CA SER A 40 -21.69 -6.46 17.33
C SER A 40 -21.43 -5.37 16.31
N VAL A 41 -20.21 -4.83 16.29
CA VAL A 41 -19.81 -3.77 15.38
C VAL A 41 -18.55 -4.20 14.65
N THR A 42 -18.58 -4.18 13.32
CA THR A 42 -17.39 -4.39 12.49
C THR A 42 -17.08 -3.10 11.74
N VAL A 43 -15.86 -2.62 11.88
CA VAL A 43 -15.36 -1.43 11.17
C VAL A 43 -14.46 -1.89 10.03
N LEU A 44 -14.86 -1.59 8.80
CA LEU A 44 -14.05 -1.82 7.61
C LEU A 44 -13.32 -0.54 7.25
N VAL A 45 -12.00 -0.61 7.12
CA VAL A 45 -11.13 0.54 6.89
C VAL A 45 -10.41 0.38 5.55
N SER A 46 -10.65 1.28 4.60
CA SER A 46 -9.86 1.33 3.36
C SER A 46 -8.42 1.73 3.65
N VAL A 47 -7.47 1.14 2.95
CA VAL A 47 -6.05 1.55 3.03
C VAL A 47 -5.82 2.96 2.50
N ASP A 48 -6.72 3.51 1.68
CA ASP A 48 -6.62 4.90 1.22
C ASP A 48 -6.61 5.90 2.38
N LEU A 49 -7.25 5.52 3.50
CA LEU A 49 -7.17 6.31 4.73
C LEU A 49 -5.72 6.51 5.19
N LEU A 50 -4.84 5.51 4.98
CA LEU A 50 -3.44 5.57 5.39
C LEU A 50 -2.60 6.56 4.54
N ARG A 51 -3.13 6.97 3.39
CA ARG A 51 -2.49 7.97 2.51
C ARG A 51 -2.79 9.40 2.95
N SER A 52 -3.84 9.60 3.77
CA SER A 52 -4.20 10.91 4.30
C SER A 52 -3.15 11.43 5.29
N PRO A 53 -2.85 12.73 5.31
CA PRO A 53 -2.06 13.35 6.39
C PRO A 53 -2.67 13.10 7.78
N GLU A 54 -3.97 12.88 7.82
CA GLU A 54 -4.75 12.61 9.04
C GLU A 54 -4.78 11.12 9.41
N ALA A 55 -4.12 10.24 8.65
CA ALA A 55 -4.17 8.78 8.83
C ALA A 55 -3.93 8.38 10.30
N ARG A 56 -2.86 8.91 10.90
CA ARG A 56 -2.53 8.62 12.29
C ARG A 56 -3.63 9.07 13.25
N ALA A 57 -4.16 10.28 13.03
CA ALA A 57 -5.23 10.86 13.84
C ALA A 57 -6.49 10.01 13.74
N THR A 58 -6.90 9.66 12.53
CA THR A 58 -8.08 8.85 12.28
C THR A 58 -7.94 7.45 12.87
N LEU A 59 -6.76 6.81 12.74
CA LEU A 59 -6.51 5.50 13.36
C LEU A 59 -6.57 5.57 14.89
N GLN A 60 -6.09 6.66 15.51
CA GLN A 60 -6.23 6.86 16.95
C GLN A 60 -7.70 6.99 17.36
N GLN A 61 -8.50 7.73 16.63
CA GLN A 61 -9.93 7.88 16.87
C GLN A 61 -10.68 6.55 16.69
N LEU A 62 -10.37 5.80 15.62
CA LEU A 62 -10.93 4.46 15.41
C LEU A 62 -10.56 3.51 16.55
N ASN A 63 -9.32 3.52 17.01
CA ASN A 63 -8.91 2.75 18.18
C ASN A 63 -9.73 3.12 19.41
N ASN A 64 -9.93 4.41 19.66
CA ASN A 64 -10.71 4.91 20.80
C ASN A 64 -12.18 4.47 20.68
N LEU A 65 -12.77 4.55 19.48
CA LEU A 65 -14.11 4.04 19.21
C LEU A 65 -14.22 2.54 19.53
N LEU A 66 -13.29 1.73 19.02
CA LEU A 66 -13.28 0.29 19.27
C LEU A 66 -13.12 -0.02 20.79
N HIS A 67 -12.31 0.77 21.49
CA HIS A 67 -12.15 0.63 22.95
C HIS A 67 -13.46 0.91 23.68
N VAL A 68 -14.15 2.01 23.33
CA VAL A 68 -15.47 2.34 23.93
C VAL A 68 -16.49 1.26 23.63
N LEU A 69 -16.58 0.78 22.38
CA LEU A 69 -17.50 -0.30 21.98
C LEU A 69 -17.22 -1.59 22.76
N ARG A 70 -15.94 -1.89 23.05
CA ARG A 70 -15.56 -3.05 23.89
C ARG A 70 -16.04 -2.87 25.32
N LEU A 71 -15.89 -1.68 25.91
CA LEU A 71 -16.41 -1.37 27.26
C LEU A 71 -17.93 -1.50 27.32
N LEU A 72 -18.62 -1.21 26.22
CA LEU A 72 -20.07 -1.41 26.07
C LEU A 72 -20.48 -2.87 25.80
N GLY A 73 -19.53 -3.81 25.77
CA GLY A 73 -19.79 -5.23 25.52
C GLY A 73 -20.19 -5.57 24.09
N LYS A 74 -19.88 -4.72 23.10
CA LYS A 74 -20.31 -4.87 21.71
C LYS A 74 -19.44 -5.82 20.87
N GLY A 75 -18.35 -6.37 21.40
CA GLY A 75 -17.44 -7.25 20.66
C GLY A 75 -16.93 -6.63 19.35
N PRO A 76 -16.30 -5.44 19.39
CA PRO A 76 -15.93 -4.76 18.17
C PRO A 76 -14.80 -5.49 17.44
N ALA A 77 -14.87 -5.47 16.10
CA ALA A 77 -13.83 -5.92 15.19
C ALA A 77 -13.45 -4.79 14.22
N MET A 78 -12.20 -4.77 13.80
CA MET A 78 -11.73 -3.88 12.74
C MET A 78 -10.98 -4.70 11.70
N GLN A 79 -11.24 -4.43 10.43
CA GLN A 79 -10.57 -5.07 9.32
C GLN A 79 -10.11 -4.01 8.31
N PHE A 80 -8.83 -4.06 7.96
CA PHE A 80 -8.30 -3.28 6.87
C PHE A 80 -8.60 -3.98 5.54
N LEU A 81 -9.03 -3.21 4.56
CA LEU A 81 -9.22 -3.66 3.18
C LEU A 81 -7.98 -3.27 2.38
N PHE A 82 -7.07 -4.23 2.23
CA PHE A 82 -5.83 -4.03 1.49
C PHE A 82 -6.02 -4.30 -0.01
N ASP A 83 -5.28 -3.57 -0.83
CA ASP A 83 -5.33 -3.68 -2.29
C ASP A 83 -4.56 -4.88 -2.83
N ARG A 84 -3.66 -5.45 -2.03
CA ARG A 84 -2.79 -6.55 -2.46
C ARG A 84 -3.17 -7.86 -1.78
N ALA A 85 -3.25 -8.91 -2.60
CA ALA A 85 -3.73 -10.23 -2.17
C ALA A 85 -2.93 -10.86 -1.00
N ASN A 86 -1.64 -10.54 -0.85
CA ASN A 86 -0.76 -11.07 0.20
C ASN A 86 -0.23 -10.01 1.15
N GLN A 87 -0.89 -8.86 1.30
CA GLN A 87 -0.45 -7.80 2.20
C GLN A 87 -0.35 -8.29 3.65
N MET A 88 -1.37 -9.02 4.10
CA MET A 88 -1.38 -9.62 5.45
C MET A 88 -0.25 -10.62 5.62
N GLY A 89 -0.04 -11.51 4.63
CA GLY A 89 1.05 -12.50 4.69
C GLY A 89 2.43 -11.85 4.76
N ALA A 90 2.67 -10.80 4.00
CA ALA A 90 3.92 -10.05 4.08
C ALA A 90 4.14 -9.42 5.47
N TRP A 91 3.10 -8.88 6.08
CA TRP A 91 3.17 -8.33 7.44
C TRP A 91 3.36 -9.42 8.48
N ASP A 92 2.62 -10.53 8.38
CA ASP A 92 2.76 -11.68 9.28
C ASP A 92 4.18 -12.25 9.28
N MET A 93 4.88 -12.14 8.16
CA MET A 93 6.28 -12.60 8.04
C MET A 93 7.30 -11.53 8.44
N GLY A 94 6.87 -10.41 8.99
CA GLY A 94 7.77 -9.35 9.46
C GLY A 94 8.26 -8.43 8.35
N GLY A 95 7.52 -8.30 7.25
CA GLY A 95 7.80 -7.34 6.17
C GLY A 95 7.60 -5.87 6.56
N LEU A 96 7.89 -5.54 7.82
CA LEU A 96 7.78 -4.21 8.41
C LEU A 96 9.06 -3.89 9.20
N PRO A 97 9.55 -2.64 9.18
CA PRO A 97 10.81 -2.27 9.85
C PRO A 97 10.83 -2.53 11.37
N ALA A 98 9.66 -2.49 12.00
CA ALA A 98 9.52 -2.63 13.46
C ALA A 98 8.98 -3.99 13.92
N ALA A 99 8.78 -4.94 12.99
CA ALA A 99 8.14 -6.21 13.30
C ALA A 99 9.01 -7.42 12.91
N LEU A 100 8.97 -8.41 13.77
CA LEU A 100 9.44 -9.77 13.52
C LEU A 100 8.28 -10.64 13.00
N PRO A 101 8.54 -11.84 12.44
CA PRO A 101 7.49 -12.79 12.10
C PRO A 101 6.46 -12.98 13.22
N GLY A 102 5.19 -12.98 12.86
CA GLY A 102 4.06 -12.98 13.79
C GLY A 102 3.67 -11.59 14.30
N LEU A 103 4.07 -10.52 13.60
CA LEU A 103 3.86 -9.12 13.99
C LEU A 103 4.39 -8.80 15.42
N ARG A 104 5.40 -9.55 15.87
CA ARG A 104 6.05 -9.33 17.16
C ARG A 104 6.95 -8.08 17.04
N PRO A 105 6.91 -7.16 18.03
CA PRO A 105 7.85 -6.04 18.03
C PRO A 105 9.30 -6.50 17.99
N VAL A 106 10.18 -5.83 17.25
CA VAL A 106 11.63 -6.13 17.26
C VAL A 106 12.25 -5.96 18.65
N ALA A 107 11.63 -5.17 19.53
CA ALA A 107 12.02 -5.03 20.94
C ALA A 107 11.68 -6.25 21.82
N ASP A 108 10.94 -7.24 21.30
CA ASP A 108 10.58 -8.44 22.06
C ASP A 108 11.78 -9.40 22.17
N ASP A 109 12.44 -9.41 23.31
CA ASP A 109 13.62 -10.23 23.59
C ASP A 109 13.37 -11.72 23.39
N ALA A 110 12.21 -12.22 23.79
CA ALA A 110 11.87 -13.64 23.69
C ALA A 110 11.68 -14.08 22.22
N ALA A 111 11.03 -13.22 21.42
CA ALA A 111 10.87 -13.45 19.99
C ALA A 111 12.23 -13.43 19.28
N ARG A 112 13.07 -12.41 19.55
CA ARG A 112 14.42 -12.34 18.96
C ARG A 112 15.27 -13.55 19.33
N ALA A 113 15.29 -13.94 20.61
CA ALA A 113 16.05 -15.10 21.06
C ALA A 113 15.59 -16.42 20.39
N THR A 114 14.31 -16.54 20.11
CA THR A 114 13.76 -17.71 19.41
C THR A 114 14.20 -17.73 17.94
N LEU A 115 14.07 -16.61 17.24
CA LEU A 115 14.50 -16.49 15.83
C LEU A 115 16.03 -16.63 15.70
N ALA A 116 16.80 -15.98 16.58
CA ALA A 116 18.26 -16.05 16.59
C ALA A 116 18.77 -17.49 16.72
N ARG A 117 18.17 -18.29 17.62
CA ARG A 117 18.49 -19.72 17.79
C ARG A 117 18.14 -20.54 16.54
N ASN A 118 17.02 -20.21 15.89
CA ASN A 118 16.57 -20.95 14.70
C ASN A 118 17.41 -20.62 13.47
N TRP A 119 17.74 -19.34 13.28
CA TRP A 119 18.46 -18.87 12.10
C TRP A 119 19.99 -18.84 12.28
N GLY A 120 20.47 -19.06 13.50
CA GLY A 120 21.91 -19.02 13.79
C GLY A 120 22.50 -17.62 13.58
N ALA A 121 21.71 -16.56 13.73
CA ALA A 121 22.10 -15.18 13.47
C ALA A 121 21.61 -14.25 14.57
N GLU A 122 22.33 -13.17 14.82
CA GLU A 122 21.87 -12.12 15.72
C GLU A 122 20.74 -11.32 15.07
N ILE A 123 19.67 -11.07 15.82
CA ILE A 123 18.53 -10.29 15.39
C ILE A 123 18.62 -8.91 16.04
N PRO A 124 18.63 -7.81 15.26
CA PRO A 124 18.68 -6.44 15.80
C PRO A 124 17.53 -6.18 16.78
N SER A 125 17.80 -5.40 17.82
CA SER A 125 16.80 -4.99 18.82
C SER A 125 16.07 -3.70 18.44
N GLU A 126 16.64 -2.92 17.54
CA GLU A 126 16.11 -1.66 17.09
C GLU A 126 15.37 -1.82 15.74
N PRO A 127 14.29 -1.07 15.53
CA PRO A 127 13.60 -1.05 14.25
C PRO A 127 14.52 -0.68 13.08
N GLY A 128 14.35 -1.35 11.95
CA GLY A 128 14.99 -0.96 10.70
C GLY A 128 14.45 0.36 10.16
N ALA A 129 15.13 0.91 9.15
CA ALA A 129 14.68 2.10 8.45
C ALA A 129 13.47 1.78 7.55
N GLY A 130 12.44 2.64 7.58
CA GLY A 130 11.39 2.63 6.56
C GLY A 130 11.88 3.22 5.24
N LEU A 131 11.08 3.14 4.17
CA LEU A 131 11.47 3.57 2.83
C LEU A 131 11.98 5.01 2.78
N ASP A 132 11.26 5.94 3.41
CA ASP A 132 11.68 7.36 3.47
C ASP A 132 13.07 7.52 4.07
N ALA A 133 13.31 6.87 5.20
CA ALA A 133 14.61 6.92 5.88
C ALA A 133 15.71 6.23 5.07
N MET A 134 15.41 5.13 4.37
CA MET A 134 16.38 4.48 3.47
C MET A 134 16.80 5.41 2.34
N LEU A 135 15.84 6.09 1.69
CA LEU A 135 16.15 7.05 0.63
C LEU A 135 16.93 8.26 1.15
N GLU A 136 16.63 8.76 2.36
CA GLU A 136 17.41 9.80 3.02
C GLU A 136 18.85 9.35 3.34
N LEU A 137 19.02 8.11 3.75
CA LEU A 137 20.34 7.53 3.97
C LEU A 137 21.16 7.44 2.68
N CYS A 138 20.49 7.10 1.54
CA CYS A 138 21.14 7.12 0.22
C CYS A 138 21.64 8.53 -0.14
N VAL A 139 20.76 9.54 -0.08
CA VAL A 139 21.13 10.94 -0.36
C VAL A 139 22.25 11.42 0.57
N GLY A 140 22.25 10.97 1.82
CA GLY A 140 23.28 11.30 2.81
C GLY A 140 24.59 10.52 2.65
N GLY A 141 24.76 9.67 1.63
CA GLY A 141 25.95 8.84 1.41
C GLY A 141 26.23 7.83 2.54
N ARG A 142 25.15 7.37 3.21
CA ARG A 142 25.23 6.42 4.33
C ARG A 142 24.62 5.06 4.03
N MET A 143 24.24 4.83 2.77
CA MET A 143 23.66 3.57 2.29
C MET A 143 24.65 2.92 1.32
N GLY A 144 25.42 1.93 1.80
CA GLY A 144 26.39 1.22 0.98
C GLY A 144 25.76 0.28 -0.05
N ALA A 145 24.57 -0.25 0.22
CA ALA A 145 23.83 -1.05 -0.74
C ALA A 145 22.32 -0.93 -0.49
N LEU A 146 21.55 -0.84 -1.57
CA LEU A 146 20.11 -0.90 -1.54
C LEU A 146 19.61 -2.05 -2.44
N TYR A 147 18.88 -3.00 -1.85
CA TYR A 147 18.31 -4.13 -2.55
C TYR A 147 16.79 -3.99 -2.63
N ILE A 148 16.27 -3.87 -3.84
CA ILE A 148 14.85 -3.64 -4.13
C ILE A 148 14.27 -4.90 -4.76
N VAL A 149 13.15 -5.38 -4.23
CA VAL A 149 12.50 -6.62 -4.69
C VAL A 149 11.04 -6.35 -5.07
N GLY A 150 10.70 -6.60 -6.34
CA GLY A 150 9.32 -6.62 -6.83
C GLY A 150 8.57 -5.29 -6.75
N THR A 151 9.30 -4.15 -6.81
CA THR A 151 8.68 -2.82 -6.79
C THR A 151 9.50 -1.82 -7.60
N ASP A 152 8.83 -0.78 -8.08
CA ASP A 152 9.44 0.32 -8.85
C ASP A 152 9.25 1.66 -8.12
N PRO A 153 10.16 2.05 -7.22
CA PRO A 153 10.07 3.31 -6.49
C PRO A 153 9.99 4.55 -7.38
N LEU A 154 10.57 4.52 -8.58
CA LEU A 154 10.47 5.64 -9.53
C LEU A 154 9.05 5.85 -10.07
N VAL A 155 8.16 4.88 -9.91
CA VAL A 155 6.75 5.00 -10.28
C VAL A 155 5.87 5.13 -9.03
N ALA A 156 6.17 4.37 -7.97
CA ALA A 156 5.30 4.25 -6.81
C ALA A 156 5.57 5.30 -5.72
N TYR A 157 6.80 5.85 -5.63
CA TYR A 157 7.13 6.79 -4.57
C TYR A 157 6.65 8.22 -4.92
N PRO A 158 5.93 8.90 -4.02
CA PRO A 158 5.65 10.32 -4.19
C PRO A 158 6.96 11.12 -4.17
N ASP A 159 7.11 12.14 -5.02
CA ASP A 159 8.35 12.86 -5.26
C ASP A 159 9.40 12.04 -6.07
N ARG A 160 9.08 11.86 -7.34
CA ARG A 160 9.92 11.12 -8.30
C ARG A 160 11.36 11.65 -8.34
N ASP A 161 11.53 12.97 -8.30
CA ASP A 161 12.86 13.59 -8.41
C ASP A 161 13.72 13.28 -7.18
N PHE A 162 13.12 13.29 -6.00
CA PHE A 162 13.81 12.87 -4.79
C PHE A 162 14.20 11.39 -4.86
N ALA A 163 13.26 10.51 -5.27
CA ALA A 163 13.55 9.08 -5.43
C ALA A 163 14.70 8.84 -6.43
N THR A 164 14.68 9.55 -7.58
CA THR A 164 15.74 9.43 -8.60
C THR A 164 17.11 9.81 -8.03
N ARG A 165 17.19 10.94 -7.32
CA ARG A 165 18.46 11.36 -6.69
C ARG A 165 18.91 10.38 -5.61
N ALA A 166 17.98 9.87 -4.81
CA ALA A 166 18.29 8.94 -3.72
C ALA A 166 18.80 7.60 -4.26
N LEU A 167 18.14 7.03 -5.26
CA LEU A 167 18.56 5.77 -5.88
C LEU A 167 19.92 5.90 -6.57
N GLY A 168 20.15 7.03 -7.26
CA GLY A 168 21.43 7.31 -7.91
C GLY A 168 22.58 7.65 -6.93
N ALA A 169 22.28 7.87 -5.65
CA ALA A 169 23.29 8.13 -4.61
C ALA A 169 23.63 6.88 -3.78
N ALA A 170 22.99 5.74 -3.99
CA ALA A 170 23.38 4.49 -3.38
C ALA A 170 24.70 3.98 -3.99
N ASP A 171 25.63 3.49 -3.16
CA ASP A 171 26.91 2.96 -3.67
C ASP A 171 26.72 1.70 -4.53
N LEU A 172 25.69 0.90 -4.23
CA LEU A 172 25.28 -0.28 -4.98
C LEU A 172 23.77 -0.39 -4.96
N LEU A 173 23.14 -0.34 -6.13
CA LEU A 173 21.72 -0.59 -6.31
C LEU A 173 21.51 -1.96 -6.95
N ILE A 174 20.81 -2.84 -6.24
CA ILE A 174 20.41 -4.17 -6.73
C ILE A 174 18.89 -4.18 -6.88
N VAL A 175 18.41 -4.61 -8.04
CA VAL A 175 16.96 -4.75 -8.29
C VAL A 175 16.64 -6.16 -8.72
N GLN A 176 15.72 -6.79 -8.01
CA GLN A 176 15.13 -8.08 -8.35
C GLN A 176 13.68 -7.85 -8.78
N ASP A 177 13.38 -8.07 -10.05
CA ASP A 177 12.06 -7.80 -10.60
C ASP A 177 11.77 -8.71 -11.80
N ALA A 178 10.48 -8.95 -12.08
CA ALA A 178 10.04 -9.67 -13.26
C ALA A 178 10.16 -8.85 -14.55
N PHE A 179 10.35 -7.52 -14.42
CA PHE A 179 10.44 -6.60 -15.55
C PHE A 179 11.63 -5.66 -15.40
N LEU A 180 12.16 -5.22 -16.52
CA LEU A 180 13.12 -4.13 -16.55
C LEU A 180 12.35 -2.80 -16.33
N THR A 181 12.17 -2.45 -15.06
CA THR A 181 11.48 -1.23 -14.62
C THR A 181 12.36 0.00 -14.75
N ASP A 182 11.79 1.21 -14.54
CA ASP A 182 12.58 2.45 -14.51
C ASP A 182 13.69 2.37 -13.44
N THR A 183 13.35 1.83 -12.26
CA THR A 183 14.31 1.60 -11.16
C THR A 183 15.37 0.56 -11.53
N ALA A 184 14.98 -0.54 -12.18
CA ALA A 184 15.92 -1.56 -12.66
C ALA A 184 16.88 -0.99 -13.70
N GLY A 185 16.45 -0.02 -14.50
CA GLY A 185 17.30 0.69 -15.47
C GLY A 185 18.41 1.55 -14.83
N MET A 186 18.33 1.84 -13.52
CA MET A 186 19.36 2.57 -12.76
C MET A 186 20.29 1.63 -11.98
N ALA A 187 19.96 0.34 -11.86
CA ALA A 187 20.67 -0.59 -11.01
C ALA A 187 21.98 -1.10 -11.63
N GLU A 188 23.03 -1.26 -10.81
CA GLU A 188 24.26 -1.93 -11.19
C GLU A 188 24.06 -3.44 -11.36
N VAL A 189 23.10 -4.03 -10.61
CA VAL A 189 22.78 -5.43 -10.69
C VAL A 189 21.27 -5.64 -10.81
N VAL A 190 20.84 -6.34 -11.85
CA VAL A 190 19.45 -6.74 -12.05
C VAL A 190 19.36 -8.25 -11.99
N LEU A 191 18.48 -8.75 -11.10
CA LEU A 191 18.20 -10.17 -10.93
C LEU A 191 16.81 -10.48 -11.50
N PRO A 192 16.71 -11.24 -12.61
CA PRO A 192 15.44 -11.51 -13.25
C PRO A 192 14.60 -12.47 -12.40
N ALA A 193 13.46 -11.98 -11.90
CA ALA A 193 12.56 -12.74 -11.05
C ALA A 193 11.42 -13.35 -11.87
N ALA A 194 10.89 -14.47 -11.38
CA ALA A 194 9.69 -15.08 -11.91
C ALA A 194 8.46 -14.21 -11.69
N GLY A 195 7.51 -14.28 -12.61
CA GLY A 195 6.19 -13.67 -12.45
C GLY A 195 5.29 -14.46 -11.48
N TYR A 196 4.19 -13.83 -11.05
CA TYR A 196 3.28 -14.42 -10.05
C TYR A 196 2.72 -15.81 -10.42
N GLY A 197 2.59 -16.13 -11.70
CA GLY A 197 2.12 -17.44 -12.20
C GLY A 197 3.22 -18.47 -12.37
N GLU A 198 4.47 -18.11 -12.13
CA GLU A 198 5.69 -18.89 -12.35
C GLU A 198 6.31 -19.34 -11.01
N GLU A 199 5.72 -18.94 -9.89
CA GLU A 199 6.11 -19.35 -8.53
C GLU A 199 4.94 -20.00 -7.78
N SER A 200 5.28 -20.88 -6.85
CA SER A 200 4.34 -21.41 -5.86
C SER A 200 4.63 -20.80 -4.49
N GLY A 201 3.68 -20.88 -3.58
CA GLY A 201 3.82 -20.39 -2.22
C GLY A 201 2.48 -20.33 -1.51
N THR A 202 2.35 -19.45 -0.54
CA THR A 202 1.08 -19.19 0.15
C THR A 202 0.81 -17.71 0.24
N PHE A 203 -0.47 -17.32 0.11
CA PHE A 203 -0.95 -15.97 0.35
C PHE A 203 -1.86 -15.98 1.56
N THR A 204 -1.75 -14.95 2.39
CA THR A 204 -2.70 -14.67 3.46
C THR A 204 -3.50 -13.43 3.10
N ASN A 205 -4.81 -13.61 2.90
CA ASN A 205 -5.72 -12.54 2.49
C ASN A 205 -6.15 -11.64 3.66
N ASN A 206 -6.99 -10.66 3.37
CA ASN A 206 -7.50 -9.68 4.36
C ASN A 206 -8.28 -10.31 5.51
N GLU A 207 -8.84 -11.50 5.33
CA GLU A 207 -9.56 -12.24 6.39
C GLU A 207 -8.62 -13.05 7.29
N GLY A 208 -7.32 -13.09 6.98
CA GLY A 208 -6.37 -14.00 7.62
C GLY A 208 -6.48 -15.44 7.09
N ARG A 209 -7.03 -15.63 5.90
CA ARG A 209 -7.11 -16.93 5.23
C ARG A 209 -5.83 -17.17 4.43
N ILE A 210 -5.13 -18.24 4.78
CA ILE A 210 -3.93 -18.71 4.10
C ILE A 210 -4.36 -19.67 2.99
N GLN A 211 -3.92 -19.42 1.77
CA GLN A 211 -4.27 -20.21 0.59
C GLN A 211 -3.02 -20.57 -0.20
N ASN A 212 -3.00 -21.76 -0.78
CA ASN A 212 -1.93 -22.17 -1.67
C ASN A 212 -2.00 -21.41 -3.00
N VAL A 213 -0.87 -20.87 -3.41
CA VAL A 213 -0.63 -20.36 -4.76
C VAL A 213 0.20 -21.39 -5.50
N ARG A 214 -0.28 -21.88 -6.64
CA ARG A 214 0.40 -22.89 -7.44
C ARG A 214 0.86 -22.27 -8.75
N LYS A 215 2.14 -22.49 -9.07
CA LYS A 215 2.64 -22.11 -10.39
C LYS A 215 1.87 -22.90 -11.45
N PHE A 216 1.56 -22.28 -12.53
CA PHE A 216 0.93 -22.89 -13.70
C PHE A 216 1.81 -22.81 -14.96
N ARG A 217 2.98 -22.17 -14.83
CA ARG A 217 3.95 -21.99 -15.91
C ARG A 217 5.37 -22.02 -15.32
N GLU A 218 6.32 -22.51 -16.08
CA GLU A 218 7.74 -22.36 -15.72
C GLU A 218 8.22 -20.94 -16.03
N PRO A 219 9.15 -20.39 -15.22
CA PRO A 219 9.80 -19.12 -15.51
C PRO A 219 10.41 -19.12 -16.91
N VAL A 220 10.33 -17.97 -17.59
CA VAL A 220 10.86 -17.84 -18.96
C VAL A 220 12.29 -17.32 -18.94
N PHE A 221 13.06 -17.72 -19.94
CA PHE A 221 14.46 -17.36 -20.10
C PHE A 221 15.31 -17.64 -18.85
N GLU A 222 15.98 -16.63 -18.32
CA GLU A 222 16.84 -16.75 -17.14
C GLU A 222 16.13 -16.35 -15.83
N ALA A 223 14.82 -16.03 -15.88
CA ALA A 223 14.06 -15.70 -14.69
C ALA A 223 14.01 -16.88 -13.71
N ARG A 224 14.10 -16.59 -12.42
CA ARG A 224 14.07 -17.58 -11.34
C ARG A 224 13.09 -17.18 -10.28
N GLY A 225 12.52 -18.16 -9.59
CA GLY A 225 11.69 -17.91 -8.42
C GLY A 225 12.45 -17.11 -7.36
N ASN A 226 11.74 -16.26 -6.64
CA ASN A 226 12.33 -15.36 -5.65
C ASN A 226 13.15 -16.12 -4.59
N LEU A 227 12.65 -17.26 -4.11
CA LEU A 227 13.38 -18.11 -3.17
C LEU A 227 14.71 -18.59 -3.77
N ALA A 228 14.71 -19.05 -5.03
CA ALA A 228 15.91 -19.54 -5.70
C ALA A 228 16.95 -18.42 -5.91
N ILE A 229 16.51 -17.18 -6.14
CA ILE A 229 17.41 -16.01 -6.22
C ILE A 229 18.05 -15.74 -4.87
N VAL A 230 17.29 -15.73 -3.79
CA VAL A 230 17.79 -15.48 -2.43
C VAL A 230 18.76 -16.59 -2.01
N ASP A 231 18.44 -17.86 -2.31
CA ASP A 231 19.34 -19.00 -2.05
C ASP A 231 20.66 -18.90 -2.85
N PHE A 232 20.56 -18.51 -4.11
CA PHE A 232 21.75 -18.25 -4.95
C PHE A 232 22.63 -17.14 -4.35
N VAL A 233 22.06 -16.02 -3.93
CA VAL A 233 22.80 -14.92 -3.30
C VAL A 233 23.45 -15.36 -1.99
N ALA A 234 22.76 -16.19 -1.18
CA ALA A 234 23.30 -16.74 0.05
C ALA A 234 24.46 -17.71 -0.23
N ALA A 235 24.35 -18.55 -1.27
CA ALA A 235 25.40 -19.46 -1.68
C ALA A 235 26.69 -18.75 -2.10
N LEU A 236 26.61 -17.56 -2.70
CA LEU A 236 27.79 -16.73 -3.01
C LEU A 236 28.58 -16.32 -1.75
N ARG A 237 27.95 -16.34 -0.59
CA ARG A 237 28.54 -16.05 0.72
C ARG A 237 28.94 -17.32 1.47
N ASN A 238 28.91 -18.49 0.80
CA ASN A 238 29.08 -19.81 1.42
C ASN A 238 28.07 -20.10 2.55
N GLN A 239 26.88 -19.53 2.44
CA GLN A 239 25.77 -19.74 3.36
C GLN A 239 24.62 -20.41 2.60
N ALA A 240 24.36 -21.67 2.88
CA ALA A 240 23.18 -22.33 2.33
C ALA A 240 21.96 -21.93 3.18
N LEU A 241 20.89 -21.47 2.53
CA LEU A 241 19.64 -21.28 3.23
C LEU A 241 19.02 -22.64 3.59
N ARG A 242 18.55 -22.74 4.81
CA ARG A 242 17.76 -23.89 5.29
C ARG A 242 16.66 -23.33 6.19
N PRO A 243 15.41 -23.54 5.85
CA PRO A 243 14.82 -24.40 4.81
C PRO A 243 15.03 -23.91 3.36
N SER A 244 14.99 -24.82 2.39
CA SER A 244 15.26 -24.55 0.97
C SER A 244 14.05 -24.78 0.05
N THR A 245 13.00 -25.38 0.57
CA THR A 245 11.74 -25.56 -0.17
C THR A 245 10.60 -24.78 0.46
N GLN A 246 9.57 -24.49 -0.32
CA GLN A 246 8.40 -23.75 0.16
C GLN A 246 7.68 -24.48 1.31
N ALA A 247 7.58 -25.82 1.23
CA ALA A 247 6.97 -26.63 2.28
C ALA A 247 7.78 -26.54 3.59
N GLU A 248 9.11 -26.69 3.50
CA GLU A 248 10.00 -26.56 4.68
C GLU A 248 9.93 -25.15 5.29
N ILE A 249 9.81 -24.09 4.45
CA ILE A 249 9.63 -22.71 4.92
C ILE A 249 8.28 -22.59 5.64
N PHE A 250 7.21 -23.16 5.08
CA PHE A 250 5.90 -23.12 5.71
C PHE A 250 5.88 -23.86 7.05
N ASP A 251 6.56 -25.01 7.15
CA ASP A 251 6.71 -25.75 8.40
C ASP A 251 7.50 -24.92 9.43
N GLU A 252 8.53 -24.18 9.00
CA GLU A 252 9.24 -23.26 9.88
C GLU A 252 8.34 -22.12 10.36
N ILE A 253 7.55 -21.51 9.46
CA ILE A 253 6.56 -20.49 9.81
C ILE A 253 5.58 -21.05 10.84
N ALA A 254 5.02 -22.23 10.60
CA ALA A 254 4.06 -22.88 11.50
C ALA A 254 4.65 -23.20 12.88
N ARG A 255 5.96 -23.40 12.96
CA ARG A 255 6.67 -23.64 14.22
C ARG A 255 7.01 -22.36 14.97
N LEU A 256 7.38 -21.29 14.26
CA LEU A 256 7.89 -20.04 14.85
C LEU A 256 6.84 -18.98 15.05
N VAL A 257 5.79 -18.95 14.21
CA VAL A 257 4.73 -17.93 14.23
C VAL A 257 3.46 -18.48 14.89
N PRO A 258 3.10 -18.03 16.09
CA PRO A 258 1.97 -18.59 16.83
C PRO A 258 0.64 -18.62 16.05
N ALA A 259 0.41 -17.62 15.20
CA ALA A 259 -0.79 -17.53 14.36
C ALA A 259 -0.93 -18.69 13.35
N TYR A 260 0.19 -19.30 12.95
CA TYR A 260 0.25 -20.39 11.98
C TYR A 260 0.42 -21.77 12.65
N GLN A 261 0.52 -21.81 13.97
CA GLN A 261 0.86 -23.04 14.69
C GLN A 261 -0.13 -24.18 14.44
N GLY A 262 0.42 -25.34 14.05
CA GLY A 262 -0.33 -26.55 13.76
C GLY A 262 -0.91 -26.60 12.33
N LEU A 263 -0.58 -25.64 11.48
CA LEU A 263 -0.87 -25.70 10.05
C LEU A 263 0.27 -26.38 9.30
N THR A 264 -0.07 -27.01 8.17
CA THR A 264 0.89 -27.55 7.20
C THR A 264 0.47 -27.09 5.81
N GLN A 265 1.40 -26.93 4.89
CA GLN A 265 1.07 -26.47 3.54
C GLN A 265 0.08 -27.40 2.85
N ASP A 266 0.27 -28.72 2.96
CA ASP A 266 -0.65 -29.71 2.40
C ASP A 266 -2.01 -29.70 3.08
N GLY A 267 -2.06 -29.41 4.39
CA GLY A 267 -3.28 -29.32 5.18
C GLY A 267 -4.16 -28.11 4.87
N LEU A 268 -3.65 -27.13 4.11
CA LEU A 268 -4.46 -26.00 3.66
C LEU A 268 -5.57 -26.43 2.69
N GLY A 269 -5.36 -27.51 1.93
CA GLY A 269 -6.37 -27.99 0.98
C GLY A 269 -6.72 -26.95 -0.12
N ALA A 270 -7.93 -27.06 -0.66
CA ALA A 270 -8.43 -26.17 -1.70
C ALA A 270 -8.99 -24.85 -1.13
N ASP A 271 -9.57 -24.90 0.06
CA ASP A 271 -10.27 -23.77 0.69
C ASP A 271 -9.34 -22.90 1.54
N GLY A 272 -8.12 -23.37 1.81
CA GLY A 272 -7.19 -22.71 2.71
C GLY A 272 -7.55 -22.90 4.18
N ALA A 273 -6.77 -22.26 5.06
CA ALA A 273 -6.99 -22.26 6.50
C ALA A 273 -6.87 -20.84 7.08
N PHE A 274 -7.53 -20.58 8.18
CA PHE A 274 -7.41 -19.29 8.85
C PHE A 274 -6.24 -19.27 9.83
N THR A 275 -5.56 -18.12 9.89
CA THR A 275 -4.63 -17.82 10.98
C THR A 275 -5.35 -17.79 12.32
N LYS A 276 -4.63 -18.14 13.37
CA LYS A 276 -5.14 -18.07 14.76
C LYS A 276 -4.90 -16.70 15.41
N ALA A 277 -4.27 -15.77 14.69
CA ALA A 277 -3.93 -14.47 15.25
C ALA A 277 -5.18 -13.62 15.43
N VAL A 278 -5.35 -13.11 16.63
CA VAL A 278 -6.24 -11.99 16.89
C VAL A 278 -5.35 -10.76 17.02
N PRO A 279 -5.47 -9.77 16.14
CA PRO A 279 -4.77 -8.50 16.33
C PRO A 279 -5.12 -7.92 17.68
N THR A 280 -4.13 -7.71 18.53
CA THR A 280 -4.30 -7.04 19.82
C THR A 280 -4.41 -5.54 19.58
N LEU A 281 -5.61 -4.99 19.68
CA LEU A 281 -5.79 -3.55 19.76
C LEU A 281 -5.10 -3.00 21.03
N PRO A 282 -4.55 -1.78 20.98
CA PRO A 282 -4.00 -1.13 22.15
C PRO A 282 -4.98 -1.18 23.35
N ALA A 283 -4.46 -1.39 24.54
CA ALA A 283 -5.27 -1.64 25.72
C ALA A 283 -5.94 -0.41 26.33
N GLY A 284 -5.89 0.75 25.68
CA GLY A 284 -6.44 2.00 26.22
C GLY A 284 -6.74 3.05 25.15
N MET A 285 -7.36 4.13 25.58
CA MET A 285 -7.60 5.31 24.74
C MET A 285 -6.30 6.05 24.48
N LEU A 286 -6.13 6.50 23.25
CA LEU A 286 -5.04 7.36 22.82
C LEU A 286 -5.47 8.83 22.92
N PRO A 287 -4.54 9.79 23.14
CA PRO A 287 -4.88 11.21 23.16
C PRO A 287 -5.48 11.66 21.83
N ALA A 288 -6.42 12.60 21.88
CA ALA A 288 -7.01 13.18 20.67
C ALA A 288 -5.93 13.86 19.81
N PRO A 289 -5.91 13.62 18.51
CA PRO A 289 -4.96 14.28 17.63
C PRO A 289 -5.29 15.78 17.48
N PRO A 290 -4.30 16.61 17.16
CA PRO A 290 -4.56 18.00 16.81
C PRO A 290 -5.40 18.09 15.53
N PRO A 291 -6.24 19.12 15.38
CA PRO A 291 -6.99 19.33 14.14
C PRO A 291 -6.04 19.62 12.99
N VAL A 292 -6.33 19.01 11.83
CA VAL A 292 -5.58 19.26 10.59
C VAL A 292 -6.18 20.47 9.87
N PRO A 293 -5.38 21.43 9.41
CA PRO A 293 -5.89 22.57 8.65
C PRO A 293 -6.49 22.10 7.31
N THR A 294 -7.74 22.46 7.06
CA THR A 294 -8.37 22.28 5.74
C THR A 294 -7.96 23.44 4.82
N ALA A 295 -7.36 23.11 3.67
CA ALA A 295 -7.11 24.10 2.62
C ALA A 295 -8.45 24.45 1.94
N ALA A 296 -8.96 25.67 2.16
CA ALA A 296 -10.10 26.20 1.43
C ALA A 296 -9.62 26.85 0.12
N ASP A 297 -10.44 26.77 -0.93
CA ASP A 297 -10.34 27.47 -2.22
C ASP A 297 -9.24 27.02 -3.22
N ARG A 298 -8.75 25.81 -3.13
CA ARG A 298 -7.84 25.22 -4.15
C ARG A 298 -8.36 23.87 -4.63
N LEU A 299 -8.10 23.56 -5.89
CA LEU A 299 -8.30 22.21 -6.39
C LEU A 299 -7.30 21.27 -5.73
N MET A 300 -7.77 20.14 -5.21
CA MET A 300 -6.95 19.15 -4.53
C MET A 300 -6.83 17.89 -5.37
N LEU A 301 -5.61 17.48 -5.65
CA LEU A 301 -5.30 16.24 -6.35
C LEU A 301 -5.52 15.05 -5.43
N ILE A 302 -6.37 14.13 -5.89
CA ILE A 302 -6.52 12.80 -5.33
C ILE A 302 -6.17 11.76 -6.38
N THR A 303 -5.68 10.62 -5.93
CA THR A 303 -5.20 9.53 -6.79
C THR A 303 -5.82 8.21 -6.36
N GLY A 304 -5.82 7.23 -7.23
CA GLY A 304 -6.33 5.90 -6.92
C GLY A 304 -6.21 4.94 -8.10
N ASP A 305 -6.55 3.69 -7.85
CA ASP A 305 -6.52 2.64 -8.85
C ASP A 305 -7.73 2.71 -9.80
N CYS A 306 -7.50 2.33 -11.06
CA CYS A 306 -8.58 2.07 -12.00
C CYS A 306 -9.01 0.62 -11.93
N LEU A 307 -10.33 0.39 -11.98
CA LEU A 307 -10.88 -0.96 -12.14
C LEU A 307 -10.35 -1.57 -13.47
N PHE A 308 -9.95 -2.83 -13.44
CA PHE A 308 -9.40 -3.61 -14.57
C PHE A 308 -8.01 -3.16 -15.09
N HIS A 309 -7.39 -2.17 -14.47
CA HIS A 309 -6.05 -1.74 -14.85
C HIS A 309 -5.20 -1.49 -13.60
N ASN A 310 -4.27 -2.40 -13.29
CA ASN A 310 -3.42 -2.32 -12.09
C ASN A 310 -2.03 -1.70 -12.35
N GLY A 311 -1.78 -1.26 -13.56
CA GLY A 311 -0.51 -0.64 -13.97
C GLY A 311 0.62 -1.64 -14.21
N TYR A 312 1.15 -2.26 -13.17
CA TYR A 312 2.36 -3.07 -13.22
C TYR A 312 2.32 -4.26 -14.20
N LEU A 313 1.25 -5.06 -14.14
CA LEU A 313 1.07 -6.22 -15.02
C LEU A 313 0.20 -5.90 -16.24
N SER A 314 -0.88 -5.16 -16.03
CA SER A 314 -1.87 -4.90 -17.08
C SER A 314 -1.34 -4.02 -18.20
N GLU A 315 -0.46 -3.05 -17.92
CA GLU A 315 0.20 -2.25 -18.98
C GLU A 315 1.04 -3.10 -19.95
N ARG A 316 1.45 -4.29 -19.53
CA ARG A 316 2.26 -5.21 -20.34
C ARG A 316 1.43 -6.27 -21.06
N SER A 317 0.11 -6.16 -20.99
CA SER A 317 -0.83 -7.04 -21.67
C SER A 317 -1.56 -6.27 -22.77
N ASP A 318 -1.27 -6.60 -24.02
CA ASP A 318 -1.93 -5.97 -25.17
C ASP A 318 -3.45 -6.15 -25.11
N ILE A 319 -3.92 -7.31 -24.64
CA ILE A 319 -5.36 -7.60 -24.49
C ILE A 319 -5.99 -6.68 -23.45
N LEU A 320 -5.38 -6.56 -22.26
CA LEU A 320 -5.92 -5.70 -21.20
C LEU A 320 -5.85 -4.23 -21.58
N ASN A 321 -4.82 -3.81 -22.30
CA ASN A 321 -4.70 -2.44 -22.81
C ASN A 321 -5.77 -2.07 -23.84
N THR A 322 -6.43 -3.05 -24.49
CA THR A 322 -7.57 -2.76 -25.38
C THR A 322 -8.86 -2.43 -24.62
N VAL A 323 -8.97 -2.90 -23.37
CA VAL A 323 -10.14 -2.67 -22.50
C VAL A 323 -9.90 -1.53 -21.50
N ALA A 324 -8.65 -1.22 -21.19
CA ALA A 324 -8.31 -0.08 -20.34
C ALA A 324 -8.61 1.24 -21.05
N ASN A 325 -9.12 2.21 -20.28
CA ASN A 325 -9.27 3.56 -20.81
C ASN A 325 -7.92 4.18 -21.11
N ASP A 326 -7.88 5.15 -22.01
CA ASP A 326 -6.70 6.03 -22.13
C ASP A 326 -6.48 6.79 -20.81
N PRO A 327 -5.24 7.18 -20.49
CA PRO A 327 -4.94 8.00 -19.31
C PRO A 327 -5.79 9.27 -19.29
N TYR A 328 -6.37 9.59 -18.14
CA TYR A 328 -7.29 10.71 -18.00
C TYR A 328 -7.12 11.48 -16.70
N VAL A 329 -7.67 12.69 -16.68
CA VAL A 329 -7.90 13.50 -15.49
C VAL A 329 -9.41 13.62 -15.29
N ALA A 330 -9.95 13.32 -14.10
CA ALA A 330 -11.37 13.49 -13.84
C ALA A 330 -11.63 14.68 -12.93
N MET A 331 -12.68 15.44 -13.26
CA MET A 331 -13.12 16.61 -12.50
C MET A 331 -14.65 16.71 -12.48
N SER A 332 -15.18 17.50 -11.55
CA SER A 332 -16.60 17.80 -11.47
C SER A 332 -17.07 18.66 -12.65
N ALA A 333 -18.34 18.53 -13.03
CA ALA A 333 -18.95 19.41 -14.03
C ALA A 333 -18.96 20.88 -13.59
N GLN A 334 -18.98 21.15 -12.29
CA GLN A 334 -18.99 22.51 -11.77
C GLN A 334 -17.59 23.16 -11.90
N ASP A 335 -16.54 22.48 -11.46
CA ASP A 335 -15.17 23.01 -11.58
C ASP A 335 -14.77 23.20 -13.04
N THR A 336 -15.13 22.26 -13.93
CA THR A 336 -14.82 22.37 -15.35
C THR A 336 -15.53 23.56 -16.01
N ALA A 337 -16.78 23.82 -15.62
CA ALA A 337 -17.50 25.01 -16.13
C ALA A 337 -16.87 26.33 -15.63
N GLU A 338 -16.46 26.39 -14.34
CA GLU A 338 -15.78 27.56 -13.76
C GLU A 338 -14.43 27.84 -14.44
N LEU A 339 -13.74 26.80 -14.92
CA LEU A 339 -12.46 26.90 -15.62
C LEU A 339 -12.59 27.02 -17.16
N GLY A 340 -13.81 27.00 -17.70
CA GLY A 340 -14.05 27.03 -19.14
C GLY A 340 -13.55 25.80 -19.90
N LEU A 341 -13.52 24.63 -19.23
CA LEU A 341 -13.09 23.36 -19.76
C LEU A 341 -14.27 22.50 -20.19
N SER A 342 -14.04 21.60 -21.14
CA SER A 342 -15.04 20.67 -21.67
C SER A 342 -14.52 19.22 -21.61
N ASP A 343 -15.47 18.28 -21.55
CA ASP A 343 -15.15 16.85 -21.65
C ASP A 343 -14.37 16.54 -22.91
N GLY A 344 -13.28 15.79 -22.77
CA GLY A 344 -12.37 15.46 -23.88
C GLY A 344 -11.26 16.48 -24.15
N ASP A 345 -11.26 17.66 -23.50
CA ASP A 345 -10.16 18.61 -23.64
C ASP A 345 -8.84 18.00 -23.14
N GLN A 346 -7.73 18.35 -23.80
CA GLN A 346 -6.41 18.12 -23.24
C GLN A 346 -6.14 19.17 -22.16
N VAL A 347 -5.78 18.72 -20.96
CA VAL A 347 -5.51 19.60 -19.82
C VAL A 347 -4.13 19.36 -19.25
N ILE A 348 -3.53 20.45 -18.77
CA ILE A 348 -2.30 20.39 -17.98
C ILE A 348 -2.71 20.50 -16.52
N VAL A 349 -2.29 19.54 -15.72
CA VAL A 349 -2.39 19.57 -14.24
C VAL A 349 -1.02 19.93 -13.72
N ARG A 350 -0.94 20.97 -12.90
CA ARG A 350 0.33 21.47 -12.34
C ARG A 350 0.24 21.54 -10.82
N SER A 351 1.30 21.08 -10.17
CA SER A 351 1.55 21.25 -8.75
C SER A 351 2.78 22.14 -8.50
N GLY A 352 3.16 22.33 -7.26
CA GLY A 352 4.43 22.97 -6.91
C GLY A 352 5.68 22.13 -7.27
N GLN A 353 5.51 20.86 -7.68
CA GLN A 353 6.60 19.92 -8.00
C GLN A 353 6.78 19.73 -9.50
N GLY A 354 5.69 19.71 -10.27
CA GLY A 354 5.75 19.44 -11.69
C GLY A 354 4.40 19.53 -12.37
N GLU A 355 4.31 18.98 -13.58
CA GLU A 355 3.09 18.99 -14.38
C GLU A 355 2.92 17.68 -15.15
N LEU A 356 1.68 17.36 -15.47
CA LEU A 356 1.31 16.31 -16.41
C LEU A 356 0.23 16.80 -17.38
N THR A 357 0.13 16.13 -18.51
CA THR A 357 -0.92 16.41 -19.52
C THR A 357 -1.72 15.13 -19.75
N ALA A 358 -3.04 15.25 -19.73
CA ALA A 358 -3.95 14.16 -20.06
C ALA A 358 -5.30 14.68 -20.54
N GLN A 359 -6.12 13.76 -21.08
CA GLN A 359 -7.47 14.07 -21.50
C GLN A 359 -8.38 14.28 -20.26
N LEU A 360 -9.19 15.33 -20.28
CA LEU A 360 -10.18 15.62 -19.26
C LEU A 360 -11.41 14.73 -19.43
N LYS A 361 -11.84 14.13 -18.33
CA LYS A 361 -13.11 13.42 -18.19
C LYS A 361 -14.00 14.15 -17.18
N VAL A 362 -15.15 14.61 -17.62
CA VAL A 362 -16.11 15.29 -16.75
C VAL A 362 -17.08 14.27 -16.14
N ASP A 363 -17.07 14.14 -14.81
CA ASP A 363 -18.05 13.31 -14.10
C ASP A 363 -18.96 14.20 -13.25
N ARG A 364 -20.30 14.15 -13.54
CA ARG A 364 -21.32 14.93 -12.85
C ARG A 364 -21.48 14.54 -11.38
N ARG A 365 -21.04 13.37 -10.99
CA ARG A 365 -21.10 12.86 -9.61
C ARG A 365 -19.83 13.14 -8.83
N PHE A 366 -18.80 13.66 -9.51
CA PHE A 366 -17.52 13.93 -8.87
C PHE A 366 -17.64 15.18 -7.99
N PRO A 367 -17.11 15.14 -6.75
CA PRO A 367 -17.19 16.27 -5.84
C PRO A 367 -16.45 17.51 -6.37
N LYS A 368 -17.00 18.69 -6.09
CA LYS A 368 -16.33 19.96 -6.38
C LYS A 368 -15.03 20.10 -5.57
N GLY A 369 -14.03 20.75 -6.17
CA GLY A 369 -12.74 21.04 -5.55
C GLY A 369 -11.72 19.91 -5.63
N LEU A 370 -12.07 18.80 -6.29
CA LEU A 370 -11.18 17.64 -6.44
C LEU A 370 -10.77 17.41 -7.89
N VAL A 371 -9.54 16.99 -8.08
CA VAL A 371 -8.99 16.53 -9.35
C VAL A 371 -8.51 15.08 -9.13
N PHE A 372 -9.03 14.14 -9.89
CA PHE A 372 -8.60 12.74 -9.81
C PHE A 372 -7.70 12.38 -10.98
N VAL A 373 -6.57 11.75 -10.67
CA VAL A 373 -5.65 11.18 -11.66
C VAL A 373 -5.35 9.73 -11.27
N PRO A 374 -5.61 8.76 -12.16
CA PRO A 374 -5.34 7.36 -11.85
C PRO A 374 -3.84 7.07 -11.75
N GLU A 375 -3.47 6.26 -10.75
CA GLU A 375 -2.08 5.88 -10.47
C GLU A 375 -1.51 4.86 -11.46
N ASN A 376 -2.39 4.14 -12.14
CA ASN A 376 -2.05 2.95 -12.91
C ASN A 376 -1.37 3.22 -14.25
N TYR A 377 -1.27 4.47 -14.66
CA TYR A 377 -0.68 4.86 -15.96
C TYR A 377 0.72 5.43 -15.76
N ARG A 378 1.74 4.61 -15.98
CA ARG A 378 3.15 5.02 -15.88
C ARG A 378 3.49 6.21 -16.79
N ALA A 379 2.87 6.27 -17.96
CA ALA A 379 3.06 7.35 -18.90
C ALA A 379 2.70 8.73 -18.36
N LEU A 380 1.77 8.80 -17.40
CA LEU A 380 1.38 10.07 -16.75
C LEU A 380 2.45 10.60 -15.80
N ARG A 381 3.33 9.73 -15.30
CA ARG A 381 4.32 10.09 -14.26
C ARG A 381 3.70 10.87 -13.11
N LEU A 382 2.52 10.43 -12.65
CA LEU A 382 1.73 11.10 -11.64
C LEU A 382 2.55 11.53 -10.41
N ASN A 383 3.50 10.70 -10.01
CA ASN A 383 4.36 10.97 -8.86
C ASN A 383 5.32 12.17 -9.06
N SER A 384 5.41 12.74 -10.26
CA SER A 384 6.09 14.03 -10.47
C SER A 384 5.28 15.22 -9.97
N LEU A 385 3.96 15.06 -9.76
CA LEU A 385 3.10 16.08 -9.14
C LEU A 385 3.12 16.02 -7.62
N LEU A 386 3.52 14.87 -7.05
CA LEU A 386 3.39 14.60 -5.64
C LEU A 386 4.66 14.99 -4.90
N ARG A 387 4.49 15.40 -3.65
CA ARG A 387 5.58 15.61 -2.70
C ARG A 387 5.36 14.74 -1.47
N ARG A 388 6.43 14.19 -0.96
CA ARG A 388 6.42 13.42 0.27
C ARG A 388 5.77 14.19 1.41
N GLY A 389 4.78 13.58 2.08
CA GLY A 389 4.05 14.17 3.21
C GLY A 389 3.01 15.23 2.84
N GLU A 390 2.79 15.50 1.55
CA GLU A 390 1.78 16.45 1.05
C GLU A 390 0.73 15.73 0.19
N TYR A 391 -0.15 14.96 0.82
CA TYR A 391 -1.25 14.32 0.11
C TYR A 391 -2.55 14.47 0.91
N PRO A 392 -3.67 14.90 0.27
CA PRO A 392 -3.79 15.38 -1.10
C PRO A 392 -3.04 16.71 -1.32
N CYS A 393 -2.52 16.95 -2.53
CA CYS A 393 -1.79 18.18 -2.84
C CYS A 393 -2.61 19.16 -3.66
N ALA A 394 -2.36 20.47 -3.49
CA ALA A 394 -3.00 21.51 -4.28
C ALA A 394 -2.49 21.52 -5.73
N VAL A 395 -3.40 21.64 -6.68
CA VAL A 395 -3.09 21.70 -8.12
C VAL A 395 -3.84 22.79 -8.84
N GLU A 396 -3.29 23.20 -9.97
CA GLU A 396 -3.94 24.05 -10.97
C GLU A 396 -4.23 23.22 -12.21
N VAL A 397 -5.36 23.49 -12.86
CA VAL A 397 -5.76 22.82 -14.12
C VAL A 397 -6.04 23.87 -15.16
N GLN A 398 -5.42 23.72 -16.32
CA GLN A 398 -5.62 24.63 -17.45
C GLN A 398 -5.71 23.83 -18.78
N LYS A 399 -6.37 24.43 -19.76
CA LYS A 399 -6.41 23.83 -21.11
C LYS A 399 -5.02 23.83 -21.72
N ALA A 400 -4.61 22.70 -22.33
CA ALA A 400 -3.40 22.63 -23.09
C ALA A 400 -3.57 23.35 -24.46
N HIS A 401 -2.65 24.28 -24.79
CA HIS A 401 -2.75 25.08 -26.01
C HIS A 401 -2.18 24.39 -27.27
N ALA A 402 -1.44 23.29 -27.12
CA ALA A 402 -0.96 22.44 -28.20
C ALA A 402 -1.14 20.96 -27.80
N THR A 403 -1.49 20.12 -28.74
CA THR A 403 -1.52 18.67 -28.53
C THR A 403 -0.06 18.21 -28.44
N PRO A 404 0.46 17.76 -27.28
CA PRO A 404 1.67 16.96 -27.31
C PRO A 404 1.30 15.70 -28.10
N GLU A 405 2.10 15.34 -29.11
CA GLU A 405 2.07 13.99 -29.63
C GLU A 405 2.35 13.06 -28.44
N VAL A 406 1.32 12.43 -27.92
CA VAL A 406 1.49 11.32 -27.00
C VAL A 406 2.19 10.26 -27.81
N ASP A 407 3.46 10.05 -27.52
CA ASP A 407 4.24 8.95 -28.08
C ASP A 407 3.52 7.66 -27.64
N ARG A 408 2.60 7.21 -28.46
CA ARG A 408 1.87 5.96 -28.27
C ARG A 408 2.91 4.88 -28.48
N PRO A 409 3.24 4.05 -27.50
CA PRO A 409 4.04 2.86 -27.75
C PRO A 409 3.32 2.14 -28.88
N GLY A 410 4.03 2.00 -30.01
CA GLY A 410 3.46 1.71 -31.31
C GLY A 410 2.50 0.52 -31.25
N ARG A 411 1.29 0.71 -31.76
CA ARG A 411 0.41 -0.38 -32.17
C ARG A 411 1.10 -1.15 -33.29
N ILE A 412 1.98 -2.09 -32.91
CA ILE A 412 2.50 -3.07 -33.85
C ILE A 412 1.44 -4.18 -33.99
N TRP A 413 0.38 -3.90 -34.74
CA TRP A 413 -0.35 -4.93 -35.45
C TRP A 413 -0.09 -4.68 -36.94
N ARG A 414 0.96 -5.27 -37.46
CA ARG A 414 0.99 -5.67 -38.88
C ARG A 414 0.76 -7.17 -38.89
N GLY A 415 -0.36 -7.54 -39.49
CA GLY A 415 -0.87 -8.88 -39.58
C GLY A 415 0.11 -9.91 -40.13
N VAL A 416 -0.03 -11.11 -39.69
CA VAL A 416 0.06 -12.36 -40.46
C VAL A 416 -1.18 -13.13 -40.16
#